data_04952e572849eaabadb98d2e568aa429
#
_entry.id   04952e572849eaabadb98d2e568aa429
#
_cell.length_a   1.000
_cell.length_b   1.000
_cell.length_c   1.000
_cell.angle_alpha   90.00
_cell.angle_beta   90.00
_cell.angle_gamma   90.00
#
_symmetry.space_group_name_H-M   'P 1'
#
loop_
_entity.id
_entity.type
_entity.pdbx_description
1 polymer ?
#
loop_
_entity_poly.entity_id
_entity_poly.type
_entity_poly.pdbx_seq_one_letter_code
_entity_poly.pdbx_strand_id
1 'polypeptide(L)'
;MPDRYGVGVTWDVDGFLAALTAAAPATLDAYRRDLLHFIAWGRSEGIDAPTQVDRRTLRRYLLHLADQGAAPRTMARRASALRRYFRWATRSGRLATDPSITLRAPRGGGRLPRVVHDQQLSALLHHPGADSPASTDQARQAAEARRWRDDAVVEVLYGSGLRVAELCSMRTTDLD
;
A
#
# COMPACT_ATOMS: atom_id res chain seq x y z
N MET A 1 -37.86 -13.43 -21.10
CA MET A 1 -37.33 -12.25 -20.41
C MET A 1 -35.95 -12.03 -20.97
N PRO A 2 -35.66 -10.95 -21.75
CA PRO A 2 -34.31 -10.71 -22.24
C PRO A 2 -33.40 -10.35 -21.06
N ASP A 3 -32.26 -10.99 -21.10
CA ASP A 3 -31.15 -10.88 -20.17
C ASP A 3 -30.72 -9.40 -20.00
N ARG A 4 -31.03 -8.80 -18.85
CA ARG A 4 -30.67 -7.40 -18.54
C ARG A 4 -29.17 -7.15 -18.35
N TYR A 5 -28.33 -8.19 -18.49
CA TYR A 5 -26.91 -8.16 -18.20
C TYR A 5 -26.05 -8.53 -19.41
N GLY A 6 -26.63 -8.54 -20.62
CA GLY A 6 -26.00 -9.02 -21.86
C GLY A 6 -25.06 -8.05 -22.58
N VAL A 7 -24.65 -6.93 -21.98
CA VAL A 7 -23.51 -6.15 -22.44
C VAL A 7 -22.33 -6.52 -21.58
N GLY A 8 -21.30 -7.11 -22.17
CA GLY A 8 -20.16 -7.66 -21.43
C GLY A 8 -19.61 -6.70 -20.38
N VAL A 9 -19.91 -7.01 -19.12
CA VAL A 9 -19.45 -6.21 -17.96
C VAL A 9 -17.94 -6.29 -17.92
N THR A 10 -17.28 -5.24 -18.34
CA THR A 10 -15.83 -5.12 -18.29
C THR A 10 -15.35 -4.75 -16.88
N TRP A 11 -14.08 -4.99 -16.61
CA TRP A 11 -13.41 -4.56 -15.40
C TRP A 11 -13.31 -3.02 -15.37
N ASP A 12 -14.31 -2.34 -14.83
CA ASP A 12 -14.33 -0.88 -14.72
C ASP A 12 -13.51 -0.43 -13.49
N VAL A 13 -12.18 -0.57 -13.63
CA VAL A 13 -11.23 -0.21 -12.55
C VAL A 13 -11.24 1.31 -12.33
N ASP A 14 -11.33 2.10 -13.37
CA ASP A 14 -11.30 3.56 -13.27
C ASP A 14 -12.58 4.09 -12.62
N GLY A 15 -13.75 3.57 -12.99
CA GLY A 15 -15.02 3.88 -12.34
C GLY A 15 -15.03 3.50 -10.86
N PHE A 16 -14.44 2.35 -10.51
CA PHE A 16 -14.27 1.98 -9.10
C PHE A 16 -13.40 2.97 -8.34
N LEU A 17 -12.24 3.34 -8.89
CA LEU A 17 -11.32 4.26 -8.23
C LEU A 17 -11.92 5.67 -8.09
N ALA A 18 -12.63 6.14 -9.11
CA ALA A 18 -13.35 7.41 -9.07
C ALA A 18 -14.44 7.45 -7.97
N ALA A 19 -15.05 6.30 -7.66
CA ALA A 19 -16.03 6.19 -6.59
C ALA A 19 -15.43 6.26 -5.16
N LEU A 20 -14.10 6.19 -5.02
CA LEU A 20 -13.39 6.24 -3.73
C LEU A 20 -12.94 7.68 -3.39
N THR A 21 -13.88 8.60 -3.31
CA THR A 21 -13.62 10.05 -3.15
C THR A 21 -12.83 10.45 -1.90
N ALA A 22 -12.92 9.64 -0.83
CA ALA A 22 -12.22 9.90 0.44
C ALA A 22 -10.85 9.19 0.55
N ALA A 23 -10.40 8.47 -0.49
CA ALA A 23 -9.16 7.71 -0.42
C ALA A 23 -7.96 8.57 -0.84
N ALA A 24 -6.87 8.49 -0.08
CA ALA A 24 -5.62 9.15 -0.46
C ALA A 24 -5.07 8.61 -1.79
N PRO A 25 -4.35 9.43 -2.60
CA PRO A 25 -3.80 9.02 -3.89
C PRO A 25 -2.99 7.72 -3.83
N ALA A 26 -2.12 7.57 -2.83
CA ALA A 26 -1.33 6.35 -2.63
C ALA A 26 -2.20 5.09 -2.39
N THR A 27 -3.39 5.25 -1.80
CA THR A 27 -4.35 4.16 -1.61
C THR A 27 -5.01 3.77 -2.93
N LEU A 28 -5.37 4.76 -3.76
CA LEU A 28 -5.94 4.54 -5.09
C LEU A 28 -4.95 3.79 -5.98
N ASP A 29 -3.67 4.19 -5.97
CA ASP A 29 -2.60 3.53 -6.72
C ASP A 29 -2.37 2.09 -6.24
N ALA A 30 -2.43 1.86 -4.93
CA ALA A 30 -2.32 0.52 -4.39
C ALA A 30 -3.48 -0.38 -4.83
N TYR A 31 -4.72 0.12 -4.79
CA TYR A 31 -5.89 -0.63 -5.24
C TYR A 31 -5.87 -0.87 -6.76
N ARG A 32 -5.45 0.11 -7.56
CA ARG A 32 -5.27 -0.06 -9.00
C ARG A 32 -4.32 -1.22 -9.29
N ARG A 33 -3.13 -1.20 -8.69
CA ARG A 33 -2.12 -2.26 -8.87
C ARG A 33 -2.63 -3.63 -8.44
N ASP A 34 -3.35 -3.70 -7.32
CA ASP A 34 -3.88 -4.95 -6.80
C ASP A 34 -4.96 -5.55 -7.70
N LEU A 35 -5.86 -4.71 -8.24
CA LEU A 35 -6.90 -5.14 -9.18
C LEU A 35 -6.31 -5.57 -10.51
N LEU A 36 -5.38 -4.81 -11.07
CA LEU A 36 -4.71 -5.17 -12.32
C LEU A 36 -3.96 -6.49 -12.20
N HIS A 37 -3.32 -6.75 -11.04
CA HIS A 37 -2.68 -8.05 -10.78
C HIS A 37 -3.70 -9.20 -10.74
N PHE A 38 -4.86 -9.00 -10.11
CA PHE A 38 -5.93 -10.00 -10.10
C PHE A 38 -6.48 -10.25 -11.50
N ILE A 39 -6.72 -9.17 -12.28
CA ILE A 39 -7.23 -9.25 -13.66
C ILE A 39 -6.24 -10.00 -14.57
N ALA A 40 -4.94 -9.71 -14.45
CA ALA A 40 -3.90 -10.39 -15.21
C ALA A 40 -3.87 -11.89 -14.91
N TRP A 41 -3.90 -12.27 -13.63
CA TRP A 41 -4.03 -13.67 -13.23
C TRP A 41 -5.34 -14.29 -13.71
N GLY A 42 -6.47 -13.58 -13.57
CA GLY A 42 -7.78 -14.05 -14.01
C GLY A 42 -7.78 -14.39 -15.50
N ARG A 43 -7.18 -13.55 -16.33
CA ARG A 43 -7.05 -13.79 -17.77
C ARG A 43 -6.26 -15.06 -18.08
N SER A 44 -5.19 -15.34 -17.35
CA SER A 44 -4.44 -16.61 -17.52
C SER A 44 -5.26 -17.85 -17.11
N GLU A 45 -6.32 -17.66 -16.32
CA GLU A 45 -7.27 -18.70 -15.90
C GLU A 45 -8.57 -18.71 -16.74
N GLY A 46 -8.63 -17.93 -17.83
CA GLY A 46 -9.80 -17.82 -18.70
C GLY A 46 -10.95 -16.98 -18.14
N ILE A 47 -10.64 -16.04 -17.21
CA ILE A 47 -11.62 -15.15 -16.57
C ILE A 47 -11.44 -13.75 -17.14
N ASP A 48 -12.29 -13.37 -18.08
CA ASP A 48 -12.20 -12.10 -18.80
C ASP A 48 -13.11 -11.00 -18.21
N ALA A 49 -14.11 -11.36 -17.43
CA ALA A 49 -15.10 -10.45 -16.89
C ALA A 49 -15.36 -10.68 -15.39
N PRO A 50 -15.73 -9.64 -14.62
CA PRO A 50 -16.02 -9.77 -13.20
C PRO A 50 -17.24 -10.65 -12.92
N THR A 51 -18.15 -10.82 -13.88
CA THR A 51 -19.33 -11.71 -13.80
C THR A 51 -18.96 -13.19 -13.72
N GLN A 52 -17.76 -13.57 -14.20
CA GLN A 52 -17.26 -14.95 -14.17
C GLN A 52 -16.57 -15.29 -12.84
N VAL A 53 -16.39 -14.30 -11.96
CA VAL A 53 -15.71 -14.49 -10.69
C VAL A 53 -16.68 -15.01 -9.65
N ASP A 54 -16.39 -16.17 -9.11
CA ASP A 54 -17.08 -16.74 -7.97
C ASP A 54 -16.18 -16.78 -6.71
N ARG A 55 -16.73 -17.27 -5.60
CA ARG A 55 -15.99 -17.47 -4.34
C ARG A 55 -14.79 -18.40 -4.51
N ARG A 56 -14.91 -19.42 -5.36
CA ARG A 56 -13.86 -20.41 -5.61
C ARG A 56 -12.69 -19.79 -6.34
N THR A 57 -12.96 -18.97 -7.33
CA THR A 57 -11.98 -18.16 -8.05
C THR A 57 -11.17 -17.29 -7.12
N LEU A 58 -11.82 -16.55 -6.23
CA LEU A 58 -11.12 -15.69 -5.27
C LEU A 58 -10.23 -16.48 -4.30
N ARG A 59 -10.65 -17.66 -3.88
CA ARG A 59 -9.81 -18.55 -3.07
C ARG A 59 -8.61 -19.09 -3.83
N ARG A 60 -8.80 -19.51 -5.09
CA ARG A 60 -7.70 -19.95 -5.98
C ARG A 60 -6.65 -18.85 -6.14
N TYR A 61 -7.10 -17.62 -6.32
CA TYR A 61 -6.18 -16.48 -6.38
C TYR A 61 -5.36 -16.30 -5.09
N LEU A 62 -5.99 -16.43 -3.92
CA LEU A 62 -5.24 -16.34 -2.65
C LEU A 62 -4.25 -17.50 -2.48
N LEU A 63 -4.59 -18.70 -2.92
CA LEU A 63 -3.67 -19.83 -2.94
C LEU A 63 -2.50 -19.57 -3.89
N HIS A 64 -2.77 -19.10 -5.11
CA HIS A 64 -1.74 -18.72 -6.07
C HIS A 64 -0.76 -17.68 -5.47
N LEU A 65 -1.26 -16.67 -4.73
CA LEU A 65 -0.40 -15.70 -4.04
C LEU A 65 0.48 -16.36 -2.97
N ALA A 66 -0.07 -17.31 -2.22
CA ALA A 66 0.67 -18.06 -1.21
C ALA A 66 1.78 -18.91 -1.84
N ASP A 67 1.48 -19.60 -2.94
CA ASP A 67 2.43 -20.44 -3.69
C ASP A 67 3.59 -19.60 -4.27
N GLN A 68 3.31 -18.33 -4.62
CA GLN A 68 4.33 -17.37 -5.03
C GLN A 68 5.10 -16.74 -3.86
N GLY A 69 4.88 -17.17 -2.63
CA GLY A 69 5.57 -16.65 -1.45
C GLY A 69 5.14 -15.23 -1.05
N ALA A 70 3.96 -14.77 -1.46
CA ALA A 70 3.49 -13.44 -1.10
C ALA A 70 3.33 -13.28 0.41
N ALA A 71 3.86 -12.19 0.96
CA ALA A 71 3.75 -11.92 2.39
C ALA A 71 2.27 -11.82 2.83
N PRO A 72 1.92 -12.30 4.03
CA PRO A 72 0.54 -12.27 4.54
C PRO A 72 -0.09 -10.88 4.50
N ARG A 73 0.68 -9.83 4.77
CA ARG A 73 0.23 -8.43 4.69
C ARG A 73 -0.16 -8.03 3.26
N THR A 74 0.60 -8.48 2.26
CA THR A 74 0.29 -8.26 0.84
C THR A 74 -0.99 -8.97 0.43
N MET A 75 -1.15 -10.24 0.84
CA MET A 75 -2.37 -11.02 0.60
C MET A 75 -3.59 -10.36 1.25
N ALA A 76 -3.48 -9.89 2.50
CA ALA A 76 -4.54 -9.19 3.20
C ALA A 76 -4.96 -7.88 2.49
N ARG A 77 -3.99 -7.09 1.99
CA ARG A 77 -4.24 -5.86 1.25
C ARG A 77 -4.94 -6.16 -0.08
N ARG A 78 -4.45 -7.14 -0.86
CA ARG A 78 -5.08 -7.57 -2.13
C ARG A 78 -6.51 -8.09 -1.92
N ALA A 79 -6.72 -8.92 -0.90
CA ALA A 79 -8.07 -9.37 -0.55
C ALA A 79 -8.99 -8.20 -0.15
N SER A 80 -8.46 -7.17 0.51
CA SER A 80 -9.22 -5.97 0.86
C SER A 80 -9.61 -5.15 -0.38
N ALA A 81 -8.69 -4.98 -1.34
CA ALA A 81 -8.96 -4.31 -2.62
C ALA A 81 -10.08 -5.05 -3.39
N LEU A 82 -10.01 -6.37 -3.50
CA LEU A 82 -11.03 -7.19 -4.16
C LEU A 82 -12.39 -7.07 -3.48
N ARG A 83 -12.46 -7.13 -2.14
CA ARG A 83 -13.72 -6.94 -1.41
C ARG A 83 -14.33 -5.56 -1.65
N ARG A 84 -13.52 -4.51 -1.72
CA ARG A 84 -13.99 -3.17 -2.02
C ARG A 84 -14.52 -3.05 -3.44
N TYR A 85 -13.80 -3.62 -4.41
CA TYR A 85 -14.21 -3.64 -5.81
C TYR A 85 -15.53 -4.39 -6.02
N PHE A 86 -15.65 -5.63 -5.55
CA PHE A 86 -16.86 -6.44 -5.75
C PHE A 86 -18.07 -5.86 -5.03
N ARG A 87 -17.87 -5.30 -3.83
CA ARG A 87 -18.94 -4.57 -3.12
C ARG A 87 -19.41 -3.35 -3.91
N TRP A 88 -18.49 -2.57 -4.47
CA TRP A 88 -18.85 -1.45 -5.33
C TRP A 88 -19.57 -1.91 -6.59
N ALA A 89 -19.07 -2.91 -7.28
CA ALA A 89 -19.67 -3.46 -8.49
C ALA A 89 -21.10 -3.96 -8.25
N THR A 90 -21.35 -4.59 -7.09
CA THR A 90 -22.70 -5.02 -6.71
C THR A 90 -23.61 -3.84 -6.37
N ARG A 91 -23.13 -2.87 -5.59
CA ARG A 91 -23.91 -1.67 -5.23
C ARG A 91 -24.26 -0.79 -6.44
N SER A 92 -23.38 -0.74 -7.43
CA SER A 92 -23.61 0.00 -8.68
C SER A 92 -24.39 -0.79 -9.74
N GLY A 93 -24.93 -1.97 -9.38
CA GLY A 93 -25.75 -2.79 -10.27
C GLY A 93 -24.98 -3.51 -11.40
N ARG A 94 -23.63 -3.48 -11.38
CA ARG A 94 -22.79 -4.18 -12.36
C ARG A 94 -22.74 -5.69 -12.12
N LEU A 95 -22.94 -6.12 -10.89
CA LEU A 95 -23.03 -7.52 -10.48
C LEU A 95 -24.29 -7.77 -9.68
N ALA A 96 -24.92 -8.91 -9.89
CA ALA A 96 -26.08 -9.32 -9.12
C ALA A 96 -25.74 -9.69 -7.67
N THR A 97 -24.54 -10.27 -7.46
CA THR A 97 -24.08 -10.74 -6.14
C THR A 97 -22.61 -10.43 -5.93
N ASP A 98 -22.20 -10.22 -4.68
CA ASP A 98 -20.82 -10.01 -4.29
C ASP A 98 -20.14 -11.37 -3.96
N PRO A 99 -19.20 -11.87 -4.80
CA PRO A 99 -18.51 -13.13 -4.57
C PRO A 99 -17.51 -13.06 -3.40
N SER A 100 -17.20 -11.87 -2.93
CA SER A 100 -16.13 -11.63 -1.95
C SER A 100 -16.60 -11.56 -0.50
N ILE A 101 -17.88 -11.68 -0.22
CA ILE A 101 -18.47 -11.53 1.15
C ILE A 101 -17.74 -12.39 2.19
N THR A 102 -17.38 -13.61 1.83
CA THR A 102 -16.71 -14.55 2.75
C THR A 102 -15.20 -14.67 2.50
N LEU A 103 -14.63 -13.79 1.67
CA LEU A 103 -13.19 -13.81 1.37
C LEU A 103 -12.40 -13.37 2.61
N ARG A 104 -11.61 -14.27 3.16
CA ARG A 104 -10.71 -13.99 4.28
C ARG A 104 -9.28 -14.26 3.83
N ALA A 105 -8.41 -13.27 4.00
CA ALA A 105 -6.98 -13.47 3.84
C ALA A 105 -6.39 -14.13 5.10
N PRO A 106 -5.28 -14.86 4.96
CA PRO A 106 -4.54 -15.35 6.12
C PRO A 106 -4.18 -14.18 7.05
N ARG A 107 -4.39 -14.37 8.34
CA ARG A 107 -3.92 -13.41 9.34
C ARG A 107 -2.42 -13.57 9.44
N GLY A 108 -1.67 -12.53 9.09
CA GLY A 108 -0.25 -12.46 9.43
C GLY A 108 -0.08 -12.51 10.95
N GLY A 109 0.90 -13.28 11.44
CA GLY A 109 1.28 -13.21 12.84
C GLY A 109 1.66 -11.76 13.16
N GLY A 110 0.85 -11.09 13.97
CA GLY A 110 1.10 -9.71 14.39
C GLY A 110 2.34 -9.67 15.27
N ARG A 111 3.52 -9.43 14.67
CA ARG A 111 4.66 -9.02 15.46
C ARG A 111 4.37 -7.62 15.97
N LEU A 112 4.38 -7.46 17.29
CA LEU A 112 4.38 -6.13 17.90
C LEU A 112 5.57 -5.33 17.34
N PRO A 113 5.41 -4.03 17.09
CA PRO A 113 6.53 -3.17 16.73
C PRO A 113 7.67 -3.34 17.74
N ARG A 114 8.90 -3.46 17.26
CA ARG A 114 10.06 -3.41 18.15
C ARG A 114 10.17 -1.98 18.65
N VAL A 115 10.07 -1.83 19.95
CA VAL A 115 10.37 -0.56 20.61
C VAL A 115 11.88 -0.35 20.51
N VAL A 116 12.31 0.81 20.08
CA VAL A 116 13.72 1.22 20.09
C VAL A 116 14.08 1.49 21.56
N HIS A 117 15.10 0.80 22.07
CA HIS A 117 15.58 1.00 23.43
C HIS A 117 16.41 2.29 23.54
N ASP A 118 16.44 2.91 24.72
CA ASP A 118 17.12 4.19 24.97
C ASP A 118 18.56 4.24 24.48
N GLN A 119 19.31 3.12 24.63
CA GLN A 119 20.69 3.02 24.11
C GLN A 119 20.76 3.09 22.57
N GLN A 120 19.80 2.48 21.88
CA GLN A 120 19.71 2.52 20.42
C GLN A 120 19.29 3.90 19.95
N LEU A 121 18.39 4.55 20.68
CA LEU A 121 17.97 5.92 20.42
C LEU A 121 19.14 6.89 20.62
N SER A 122 19.87 6.78 21.75
CA SER A 122 21.06 7.58 22.03
C SER A 122 22.14 7.38 20.94
N ALA A 123 22.33 6.16 20.45
CA ALA A 123 23.27 5.88 19.38
C ALA A 123 22.82 6.52 18.03
N LEU A 124 21.51 6.62 17.78
CA LEU A 124 20.95 7.30 16.61
C LEU A 124 21.10 8.82 16.68
N LEU A 125 20.84 9.40 17.87
CA LEU A 125 20.89 10.85 18.09
C LEU A 125 22.33 11.38 18.26
N HIS A 126 23.25 10.55 18.73
CA HIS A 126 24.65 10.94 19.00
C HIS A 126 25.61 10.19 18.09
N HIS A 127 25.18 9.82 16.87
CA HIS A 127 26.03 9.11 15.95
C HIS A 127 27.23 9.99 15.56
N PRO A 128 28.46 9.67 16.03
CA PRO A 128 29.65 10.33 15.52
C PRO A 128 29.75 9.95 14.05
N GLY A 129 29.39 10.90 13.19
CA GLY A 129 29.44 10.66 11.76
C GLY A 129 30.78 10.06 11.39
N ALA A 130 30.75 9.00 10.59
CA ALA A 130 31.96 8.43 10.04
C ALA A 130 32.72 9.57 9.34
N ASP A 131 33.87 9.95 9.90
CA ASP A 131 34.82 10.88 9.29
C ASP A 131 35.33 10.22 8.02
N SER A 132 34.57 10.34 6.94
CA SER A 132 35.11 10.07 5.62
C SER A 132 36.10 11.20 5.35
N PRO A 133 37.36 10.91 5.06
CA PRO A 133 38.38 11.93 4.75
C PRO A 133 37.96 12.61 3.45
N ALA A 134 37.17 13.69 3.60
CA ALA A 134 36.79 14.52 2.48
C ALA A 134 38.01 15.24 1.96
N SER A 135 38.36 15.03 0.71
CA SER A 135 39.59 15.52 0.06
C SER A 135 39.54 17.03 -0.25
N THR A 136 38.41 17.69 -0.10
CA THR A 136 38.23 19.13 -0.37
C THR A 136 37.40 19.81 0.71
N ASP A 137 37.59 21.11 0.93
CA ASP A 137 36.83 21.92 1.89
C ASP A 137 35.32 21.95 1.53
N GLN A 138 35.00 22.01 0.25
CA GLN A 138 33.61 21.96 -0.22
C GLN A 138 32.94 20.62 0.12
N ALA A 139 33.68 19.52 0.02
CA ALA A 139 33.15 18.19 0.38
C ALA A 139 32.95 18.07 1.90
N ARG A 140 33.80 18.70 2.73
CA ARG A 140 33.61 18.76 4.19
C ARG A 140 32.36 19.55 4.57
N GLN A 141 32.20 20.77 4.00
CA GLN A 141 31.00 21.59 4.24
C GLN A 141 29.71 20.87 3.82
N ALA A 142 29.73 20.19 2.68
CA ALA A 142 28.56 19.41 2.23
C ALA A 142 28.29 18.19 3.11
N ALA A 143 29.29 17.57 3.70
CA ALA A 143 29.14 16.48 4.66
C ALA A 143 28.57 16.98 5.99
N GLU A 144 29.05 18.12 6.47
CA GLU A 144 28.57 18.75 7.69
C GLU A 144 27.09 19.21 7.54
N ALA A 145 26.72 19.85 6.45
CA ALA A 145 25.35 20.23 6.16
C ALA A 145 24.41 19.02 6.11
N ARG A 146 24.86 17.89 5.56
CA ARG A 146 24.10 16.64 5.57
C ARG A 146 23.90 16.10 6.98
N ARG A 147 24.92 16.14 7.83
CA ARG A 147 24.80 15.74 9.25
C ARG A 147 23.74 16.57 9.97
N TRP A 148 23.86 17.90 9.90
CA TRP A 148 22.88 18.80 10.52
C TRP A 148 21.44 18.52 10.07
N ARG A 149 21.27 18.26 8.77
CA ARG A 149 19.96 17.90 8.23
C ARG A 149 19.47 16.55 8.79
N ASP A 150 20.33 15.53 8.81
CA ASP A 150 19.97 14.18 9.23
C ASP A 150 19.66 14.15 10.74
N ASP A 151 20.41 14.88 11.56
CA ASP A 151 20.17 15.06 12.98
C ASP A 151 18.82 15.78 13.22
N ALA A 152 18.57 16.89 12.52
CA ALA A 152 17.31 17.60 12.61
C ALA A 152 16.11 16.71 12.19
N VAL A 153 16.24 15.90 11.16
CA VAL A 153 15.20 14.94 10.72
C VAL A 153 14.89 13.95 11.83
N VAL A 154 15.90 13.37 12.47
CA VAL A 154 15.71 12.39 13.55
C VAL A 154 15.06 13.04 14.77
N GLU A 155 15.54 14.22 15.18
CA GLU A 155 14.99 14.97 16.32
C GLU A 155 13.53 15.37 16.10
N VAL A 156 13.20 15.90 14.91
CA VAL A 156 11.81 16.28 14.59
C VAL A 156 10.90 15.04 14.55
N LEU A 157 11.32 13.94 13.92
CA LEU A 157 10.51 12.71 13.86
C LEU A 157 10.27 12.14 15.25
N TYR A 158 11.30 12.13 16.10
CA TYR A 158 11.20 11.58 17.46
C TYR A 158 10.38 12.50 18.38
N GLY A 159 10.65 13.80 18.35
CA GLY A 159 10.01 14.77 19.27
C GLY A 159 8.55 15.04 18.92
N SER A 160 8.20 15.04 17.62
CA SER A 160 6.84 15.35 17.16
C SER A 160 5.99 14.13 16.85
N GLY A 161 6.59 12.95 16.64
CA GLY A 161 5.88 11.76 16.19
C GLY A 161 5.31 11.86 14.77
N LEU A 162 5.77 12.82 13.96
CA LEU A 162 5.36 13.00 12.58
C LEU A 162 5.68 11.76 11.73
N ARG A 163 4.84 11.52 10.72
CA ARG A 163 5.19 10.54 9.68
C ARG A 163 6.22 11.13 8.73
N VAL A 164 7.06 10.26 8.13
CA VAL A 164 8.08 10.71 7.16
C VAL A 164 7.48 11.57 6.04
N ALA A 165 6.28 11.23 5.53
CA ALA A 165 5.62 12.02 4.50
C ALA A 165 5.18 13.41 4.99
N GLU A 166 4.80 13.53 6.25
CA GLU A 166 4.43 14.81 6.89
C GLU A 166 5.69 15.67 7.05
N LEU A 167 6.79 15.09 7.55
CA LEU A 167 8.08 15.77 7.61
C LEU A 167 8.54 16.27 6.24
N CYS A 168 8.47 15.42 5.18
CA CYS A 168 8.86 15.80 3.83
C CYS A 168 7.98 16.91 3.22
N SER A 169 6.78 17.16 3.75
CA SER A 169 5.89 18.24 3.31
C SER A 169 6.06 19.54 4.09
N MET A 170 6.82 19.51 5.18
CA MET A 170 7.07 20.70 6.01
C MET A 170 7.87 21.76 5.24
N ARG A 171 7.53 23.00 5.53
CA ARG A 171 8.23 24.20 5.04
C ARG A 171 8.85 24.91 6.23
N THR A 172 9.88 25.71 5.98
CA THR A 172 10.50 26.54 7.02
C THR A 172 9.53 27.52 7.67
N THR A 173 8.45 27.86 6.98
CA THR A 173 7.34 28.70 7.50
C THR A 173 6.42 27.98 8.47
N ASP A 174 6.53 26.66 8.61
CA ASP A 174 5.71 25.83 9.50
C ASP A 174 6.43 25.62 10.86
N LEU A 175 7.62 26.20 11.02
CA LEU A 175 8.43 26.18 12.24
C LEU A 175 8.27 27.53 12.94
N ASP A 176 7.58 27.54 14.08
CA ASP A 176 7.50 28.71 14.99
C ASP A 176 8.68 28.73 15.96
#